data_fdc53010dbb595070ec559e9abce8e4a
#
_entry.id   fdc53010dbb595070ec559e9abce8e4a
#
_cell.length_a   1.000
_cell.length_b   1.000
_cell.length_c   1.000
_cell.angle_alpha   90.00
_cell.angle_beta   90.00
_cell.angle_gamma   90.00
#
_symmetry.space_group_name_H-M   'P 1'
#
loop_
_entity.id
_entity.type
_entity.pdbx_description
1 polymer ?
#
loop_
_entity_poly.entity_id
_entity_poly.type
_entity_poly.pdbx_seq_one_letter_code
_entity_poly.pdbx_strand_id
1 'polypeptide(L)'
;MDLEASYFIHISSRPKPKERPRLTKRGHAFTPKATKDAEQCIRDAWEASKNPTLEGPVSVTIVYSKESTSIWVAPFISDTKNWGGDVDNLIKLTLDGLQGEGGAFLNDSQVRRVDAIKL
;
A
#
# COMPACT_ATOMS: atom_id res chain seq x y z
N MET A 1 8.01 16.30 -5.25
CA MET A 1 7.99 15.17 -6.22
C MET A 1 7.99 15.72 -7.63
N ASP A 2 8.84 15.19 -8.48
CA ASP A 2 8.85 15.55 -9.90
C ASP A 2 7.70 14.80 -10.59
N LEU A 3 6.64 15.52 -10.95
CA LEU A 3 5.45 14.94 -11.56
C LEU A 3 5.73 14.36 -12.96
N GLU A 4 6.76 14.85 -13.65
CA GLU A 4 7.13 14.32 -14.97
C GLU A 4 7.70 12.90 -14.88
N ALA A 5 8.28 12.54 -13.73
CA ALA A 5 8.82 11.19 -13.47
C ALA A 5 7.81 10.24 -12.84
N SER A 6 6.57 10.71 -12.60
CA SER A 6 5.53 9.89 -11.95
C SER A 6 4.72 9.11 -12.97
N TYR A 7 4.37 7.89 -12.59
CA TYR A 7 3.44 7.04 -13.34
C TYR A 7 2.14 6.94 -12.55
N PHE A 8 1.04 6.94 -13.25
CA PHE A 8 -0.28 7.06 -12.62
C PHE A 8 -1.24 5.98 -13.11
N ILE A 9 -2.03 5.44 -12.18
CA ILE A 9 -3.20 4.64 -12.51
C ILE A 9 -4.39 5.08 -11.66
N HIS A 10 -5.59 4.83 -12.17
CA HIS A 10 -6.84 5.12 -11.48
C HIS A 10 -7.74 3.91 -11.56
N ILE A 11 -8.26 3.48 -10.43
CA ILE A 11 -9.17 2.35 -10.33
C ILE A 11 -10.55 2.88 -9.92
N SER A 12 -11.55 2.74 -10.81
CA SER A 12 -12.91 3.24 -10.58
C SER A 12 -13.77 2.18 -9.91
N SER A 13 -13.38 1.75 -8.74
CA SER A 13 -14.14 0.82 -7.92
C SER A 13 -13.89 1.10 -6.46
N ARG A 14 -14.83 0.69 -5.60
CA ARG A 14 -14.68 0.88 -4.15
C ARG A 14 -13.43 0.17 -3.66
N PRO A 15 -12.54 0.87 -2.92
CA PRO A 15 -11.35 0.24 -2.37
C PRO A 15 -11.72 -0.91 -1.44
N LYS A 16 -10.99 -2.03 -1.58
CA LYS A 16 -11.21 -3.22 -0.77
C LYS A 16 -10.03 -3.43 0.15
N PRO A 17 -10.27 -3.50 1.47
CA PRO A 17 -9.20 -3.84 2.40
C PRO A 17 -8.69 -5.27 2.13
N LYS A 18 -7.38 -5.46 2.31
CA LYS A 18 -6.78 -6.79 2.16
C LYS A 18 -7.26 -7.70 3.28
N GLU A 19 -7.80 -8.86 2.92
CA GLU A 19 -8.21 -9.86 3.88
C GLU A 19 -6.99 -10.62 4.40
N ARG A 20 -7.06 -11.05 5.66
CA ARG A 20 -6.00 -11.90 6.23
C ARG A 20 -6.01 -13.25 5.53
N PRO A 21 -4.82 -13.89 5.34
CA PRO A 21 -4.76 -15.25 4.83
C PRO A 21 -5.60 -16.18 5.70
N ARG A 22 -6.28 -17.12 5.07
CA ARG A 22 -7.07 -18.15 5.75
C ARG A 22 -6.32 -19.45 5.73
N LEU A 23 -6.62 -20.31 6.70
CA LEU A 23 -6.02 -21.64 6.79
C LEU A 23 -6.98 -22.68 6.20
N THR A 24 -6.41 -23.63 5.46
CA THR A 24 -7.16 -24.83 5.05
C THR A 24 -7.31 -25.76 6.25
N LYS A 25 -8.13 -26.83 6.10
CA LYS A 25 -8.27 -27.87 7.13
C LYS A 25 -6.94 -28.56 7.45
N ARG A 26 -5.98 -28.52 6.54
CA ARG A 26 -4.64 -29.12 6.73
C ARG A 26 -3.61 -28.12 7.26
N GLY A 27 -4.03 -26.90 7.61
CA GLY A 27 -3.14 -25.88 8.16
C GLY A 27 -2.37 -25.08 7.11
N HIS A 28 -2.67 -25.22 5.82
CA HIS A 28 -2.02 -24.43 4.77
C HIS A 28 -2.66 -23.05 4.66
N ALA A 29 -1.84 -22.01 4.66
CA ALA A 29 -2.30 -20.63 4.47
C ALA A 29 -2.65 -20.40 2.99
N PHE A 30 -3.72 -19.64 2.74
CA PHE A 30 -4.07 -19.20 1.41
C PHE A 30 -4.68 -17.79 1.44
N THR A 31 -4.50 -17.05 0.34
CA THR A 31 -5.10 -15.71 0.18
C THR A 31 -6.50 -15.86 -0.42
N PRO A 32 -7.53 -15.25 0.18
CA PRO A 32 -8.88 -15.29 -0.38
C PRO A 32 -8.92 -14.80 -1.82
N LYS A 33 -9.79 -15.42 -2.64
CA LYS A 33 -9.93 -15.11 -4.06
C LYS A 33 -10.22 -13.62 -4.31
N ALA A 34 -11.10 -13.03 -3.51
CA ALA A 34 -11.47 -11.63 -3.68
C ALA A 34 -10.28 -10.69 -3.52
N THR A 35 -9.37 -10.99 -2.60
CA THR A 35 -8.12 -10.22 -2.44
C THR A 35 -7.22 -10.42 -3.64
N LYS A 36 -7.06 -11.64 -4.14
CA LYS A 36 -6.25 -11.91 -5.34
C LYS A 36 -6.81 -11.19 -6.56
N ASP A 37 -8.14 -11.18 -6.72
CA ASP A 37 -8.79 -10.50 -7.84
C ASP A 37 -8.59 -8.98 -7.77
N ALA A 38 -8.65 -8.39 -6.57
CA ALA A 38 -8.40 -6.97 -6.38
C ALA A 38 -6.95 -6.60 -6.68
N GLU A 39 -6.00 -7.41 -6.24
CA GLU A 39 -4.58 -7.22 -6.55
C GLU A 39 -4.33 -7.33 -8.05
N GLN A 40 -4.97 -8.30 -8.71
CA GLN A 40 -4.83 -8.47 -10.15
C GLN A 40 -5.42 -7.30 -10.93
N CYS A 41 -6.52 -6.73 -10.47
CA CYS A 41 -7.12 -5.54 -11.06
C CYS A 41 -6.14 -4.36 -11.07
N ILE A 42 -5.42 -4.16 -9.98
CA ILE A 42 -4.39 -3.10 -9.89
C ILE A 42 -3.26 -3.38 -10.87
N ARG A 43 -2.80 -4.62 -10.92
CA ARG A 43 -1.71 -5.05 -11.81
C ARG A 43 -2.10 -4.87 -13.28
N ASP A 44 -3.33 -5.25 -13.62
CA ASP A 44 -3.87 -5.11 -14.98
C ASP A 44 -3.96 -3.64 -15.39
N ALA A 45 -4.38 -2.76 -14.47
CA ALA A 45 -4.45 -1.32 -14.74
C ALA A 45 -3.06 -0.73 -14.99
N TRP A 46 -2.05 -1.17 -14.25
CA TRP A 46 -0.68 -0.75 -14.44
C TRP A 46 -0.17 -1.15 -15.82
N GLU A 47 -0.39 -2.40 -16.18
CA GLU A 47 0.03 -2.93 -17.48
C GLU A 47 -0.73 -2.29 -18.64
N ALA A 48 -2.05 -2.11 -18.51
CA ALA A 48 -2.88 -1.47 -19.53
C ALA A 48 -2.46 -0.02 -19.80
N SER A 49 -1.93 0.66 -18.80
CA SER A 49 -1.39 2.02 -18.93
C SER A 49 0.02 2.04 -19.54
N LYS A 50 0.58 0.88 -19.85
CA LYS A 50 1.94 0.72 -20.40
C LYS A 50 3.01 1.32 -19.48
N ASN A 51 2.76 1.31 -18.19
CA ASN A 51 3.73 1.77 -17.20
C ASN A 51 4.83 0.72 -17.02
N PRO A 52 6.08 1.15 -16.82
CA PRO A 52 7.19 0.21 -16.64
C PRO A 52 7.23 -0.37 -15.23
N THR A 53 7.95 -1.45 -15.06
CA THR A 53 8.38 -1.90 -13.74
C THR A 53 9.61 -1.11 -13.35
N LEU A 54 9.52 -0.33 -12.28
CA LEU A 54 10.63 0.47 -11.81
C LEU A 54 11.63 -0.37 -11.02
N GLU A 55 12.90 -0.11 -11.24
CA GLU A 55 13.97 -0.70 -10.44
C GLU A 55 14.46 0.32 -9.42
N GLY A 56 15.01 -0.15 -8.31
CA GLY A 56 15.48 0.71 -7.25
C GLY A 56 14.36 1.27 -6.37
N PRO A 57 14.68 2.21 -5.46
CA PRO A 57 13.71 2.77 -4.55
C PRO A 57 12.59 3.51 -5.27
N VAL A 58 11.36 3.39 -4.75
CA VAL A 58 10.20 4.05 -5.31
C VAL A 58 9.41 4.78 -4.22
N SER A 59 8.72 5.82 -4.65
CA SER A 59 7.74 6.54 -3.84
C SER A 59 6.36 6.19 -4.37
N VAL A 60 5.45 5.83 -3.48
CA VAL A 60 4.07 5.52 -3.85
C VAL A 60 3.15 6.47 -3.08
N THR A 61 2.31 7.19 -3.82
CA THR A 61 1.30 8.06 -3.25
C THR A 61 -0.06 7.51 -3.62
N ILE A 62 -0.94 7.32 -2.66
CA ILE A 62 -2.24 6.71 -2.88
C ILE A 62 -3.33 7.61 -2.30
N VAL A 63 -4.38 7.83 -3.09
CA VAL A 63 -5.57 8.53 -2.62
C VAL A 63 -6.76 7.60 -2.75
N TYR A 64 -7.37 7.27 -1.63
CA TYR A 64 -8.58 6.48 -1.59
C TYR A 64 -9.80 7.39 -1.47
N SER A 65 -10.80 7.15 -2.28
CA SER A 65 -12.14 7.70 -2.08
C SER A 65 -13.11 6.54 -1.86
N LYS A 66 -14.36 6.85 -1.58
CA LYS A 66 -15.38 5.81 -1.41
C LYS A 66 -15.53 4.92 -2.65
N GLU A 67 -15.24 5.45 -3.82
CA GLU A 67 -15.53 4.79 -5.11
C GLU A 67 -14.31 4.63 -6.02
N SER A 68 -13.12 5.01 -5.54
CA SER A 68 -11.94 4.95 -6.40
C SER A 68 -10.64 4.89 -5.61
N THR A 69 -9.58 4.48 -6.31
CA THR A 69 -8.20 4.56 -5.83
C THR A 69 -7.36 5.19 -6.92
N SER A 70 -6.62 6.23 -6.57
CA SER A 70 -5.65 6.87 -7.46
C SER A 70 -4.25 6.61 -6.93
N ILE A 71 -3.35 6.17 -7.80
CA ILE A 71 -2.00 5.73 -7.41
C ILE A 71 -0.97 6.42 -8.29
N TRP A 72 0.02 7.04 -7.65
CA TRP A 72 1.20 7.62 -8.30
C TRP A 72 2.42 6.88 -7.84
N VAL A 73 3.26 6.45 -8.77
CA VAL A 73 4.53 5.79 -8.47
C VAL A 73 5.65 6.56 -9.16
N ALA A 74 6.69 6.86 -8.42
CA ALA A 74 7.83 7.61 -8.93
C ALA A 74 9.14 7.03 -8.37
N PRO A 75 10.27 7.21 -9.08
CA PRO A 75 11.56 6.89 -8.49
C PRO A 75 11.80 7.72 -7.22
N PHE A 76 12.41 7.11 -6.22
CA PHE A 76 12.78 7.77 -4.97
C PHE A 76 14.30 7.78 -4.83
N ILE A 77 14.88 8.96 -4.73
CA ILE A 77 16.34 9.10 -4.61
C ILE A 77 16.74 8.89 -3.15
N SER A 78 17.57 7.89 -2.91
CA SER A 78 18.09 7.59 -1.58
C SER A 78 19.55 7.17 -1.67
N ASP A 79 20.39 7.76 -0.85
CA ASP A 79 21.81 7.39 -0.73
C ASP A 79 22.03 6.23 0.24
N THR A 80 20.98 5.83 0.94
CA THR A 80 21.05 4.80 1.96
C THR A 80 20.72 3.45 1.35
N LYS A 81 21.55 2.43 1.62
CA LYS A 81 21.24 1.07 1.21
C LYS A 81 19.98 0.59 1.93
N ASN A 82 19.22 -0.28 1.27
CA ASN A 82 18.07 -0.90 1.90
C ASN A 82 18.52 -1.66 3.16
N TRP A 83 17.95 -1.28 4.30
CA TRP A 83 18.35 -1.83 5.60
C TRP A 83 17.31 -2.78 6.20
N GLY A 84 16.41 -3.29 5.35
CA GLY A 84 15.39 -4.24 5.78
C GLY A 84 14.17 -3.57 6.39
N GLY A 85 13.12 -4.36 6.58
CA GLY A 85 11.84 -3.85 7.07
C GLY A 85 11.06 -3.12 5.97
N ASP A 86 9.93 -3.65 5.59
CA ASP A 86 9.06 -2.98 4.62
C ASP A 86 8.38 -1.79 5.27
N VAL A 87 8.20 -0.70 4.51
CA VAL A 87 7.63 0.54 5.05
C VAL A 87 6.23 0.32 5.62
N ASP A 88 5.41 -0.51 5.01
CA ASP A 88 4.07 -0.81 5.50
C ASP A 88 4.09 -1.53 6.85
N ASN A 89 5.03 -2.43 7.09
CA ASN A 89 5.20 -3.09 8.38
C ASN A 89 5.72 -2.13 9.44
N LEU A 90 6.60 -1.21 9.05
CA LEU A 90 7.09 -0.17 9.97
C LEU A 90 5.95 0.77 10.38
N ILE A 91 5.11 1.16 9.43
CA ILE A 91 3.92 1.98 9.69
C ILE A 91 2.98 1.25 10.63
N LYS A 92 2.70 -0.02 10.37
CA LYS A 92 1.80 -0.82 11.19
C LYS A 92 2.26 -0.88 12.65
N LEU A 93 3.53 -1.17 12.89
CA LEU A 93 4.09 -1.21 14.25
C LEU A 93 3.90 0.14 14.95
N THR A 94 4.21 1.23 14.24
CA THR A 94 4.11 2.58 14.80
C THR A 94 2.66 2.92 15.16
N LEU A 95 1.72 2.65 14.26
CA LEU A 95 0.30 2.92 14.51
C LEU A 95 -0.24 2.06 15.65
N ASP A 96 0.15 0.79 15.72
CA ASP A 96 -0.26 -0.10 16.81
C ASP A 96 0.27 0.40 18.16
N GLY A 97 1.48 0.92 18.19
CA GLY A 97 2.05 1.50 19.41
C GLY A 97 1.40 2.82 19.84
N LEU A 98 0.85 3.57 18.90
CA LEU A 98 0.16 4.84 19.18
C LEU A 98 -1.31 4.65 19.55
N GLN A 99 -1.86 3.48 19.27
CA GLN A 99 -3.26 3.17 19.49
C GLN A 99 -3.54 2.74 20.93
N GLY A 100 -4.71 3.12 21.42
CA GLY A 100 -5.23 2.63 22.67
C GLY A 100 -5.18 3.64 23.80
N GLU A 101 -5.62 3.24 24.96
CA GLU A 101 -5.65 4.08 26.16
C GLU A 101 -4.23 4.51 26.55
N GLY A 102 -4.04 5.80 26.76
CA GLY A 102 -2.71 6.38 27.00
C GLY A 102 -1.91 6.65 25.75
N GLY A 103 -2.38 6.24 24.58
CA GLY A 103 -1.74 6.51 23.31
C GLY A 103 -2.22 7.79 22.64
N ALA A 104 -1.91 7.95 21.35
CA ALA A 104 -2.25 9.14 20.59
C ALA A 104 -3.71 9.14 20.10
N PHE A 105 -4.31 8.00 19.91
CA PHE A 105 -5.70 7.83 19.48
C PHE A 105 -6.23 6.48 19.99
N LEU A 106 -7.55 6.35 20.09
CA LEU A 106 -8.14 5.14 20.65
C LEU A 106 -8.25 3.99 19.67
N ASN A 107 -8.50 4.29 18.40
CA ASN A 107 -8.73 3.28 17.38
C ASN A 107 -8.10 3.70 16.05
N ASP A 108 -7.47 2.76 15.37
CA ASP A 108 -6.80 3.02 14.08
C ASP A 108 -7.78 3.48 12.99
N SER A 109 -9.09 3.23 13.13
CA SER A 109 -10.09 3.77 12.22
C SER A 109 -10.15 5.30 12.21
N GLN A 110 -9.59 5.94 13.24
CA GLN A 110 -9.49 7.40 13.30
C GLN A 110 -8.41 7.94 12.37
N VAL A 111 -7.46 7.10 11.96
CA VAL A 111 -6.35 7.53 11.10
C VAL A 111 -6.86 7.67 9.67
N ARG A 112 -6.79 8.89 9.15
CA ARG A 112 -7.24 9.22 7.80
C ARG A 112 -6.09 9.54 6.85
N ARG A 113 -4.92 9.75 7.39
CA ARG A 113 -3.73 10.07 6.61
C ARG A 113 -2.47 9.63 7.35
N VAL A 114 -1.54 9.04 6.62
CA VAL A 114 -0.22 8.68 7.12
C VAL A 114 0.81 9.17 6.10
N ASP A 115 1.81 9.88 6.59
CA ASP A 115 2.97 10.27 5.79
C ASP A 115 4.18 9.58 6.39
N ALA A 116 4.87 8.77 5.60
CA ALA A 116 6.02 8.01 6.08
C ALA A 116 7.08 7.92 4.97
N ILE A 117 8.32 8.09 5.36
CA ILE A 117 9.45 8.00 4.45
C ILE A 117 10.49 7.09 5.10
N LYS A 118 10.93 6.09 4.35
CA LYS A 118 12.05 5.23 4.75
C LYS A 118 13.29 5.68 3.98
N LEU A 119 14.22 6.26 4.70
CA LEU A 119 15.48 6.76 4.12
C LEU A 119 16.53 5.66 4.00
#